data_b933ac1fc8e014074c848cd12586bfac
#
_entry.id   b933ac1fc8e014074c848cd12586bfac
#
_cell.length_a   1.000
_cell.length_b   1.000
_cell.length_c   1.000
_cell.angle_alpha   90.00
_cell.angle_beta   90.00
_cell.angle_gamma   90.00
#
_symmetry.space_group_name_H-M   'P 1'
#
loop_
_entity.id
_entity.type
_entity.pdbx_description
1 polymer ?
#
loop_
_entity_poly.entity_id
_entity_poly.type
_entity_poly.pdbx_seq_one_letter_code
_entity_poly.pdbx_strand_id
1 'polypeptide(L)'
;MGKILVICGDIWHPAEVIKAGFSCLTEFYDQMTFMEDAKDMLTAADLAAYDLVICCKGNNVTSGNSVPWFEEGVNECTPEDFVQYVKAGGGFLAVHAGCSFSEKNMPENCLVPCKEYIDFVGCRFVTHPPRCPVTYRVVDGSHPVTAGVEDFSERDEHYQIEMTAPDARILMESASDSAARMPAAYVREMGKGRLCALIPGHIRAVWQNPQFQKLLSNAIRWCMQK
;
A
#
# COMPACT_ATOMS: atom_id res chain seq x y z
N MET A 1 9.26 4.62 -21.17
CA MET A 1 8.10 4.76 -20.27
C MET A 1 8.11 3.57 -19.34
N GLY A 2 7.88 3.78 -18.06
CA GLY A 2 7.83 2.66 -17.09
C GLY A 2 6.52 1.90 -17.18
N LYS A 3 6.51 0.65 -16.73
CA LYS A 3 5.28 -0.14 -16.60
C LYS A 3 4.93 -0.31 -15.13
N ILE A 4 3.69 -0.05 -14.78
CA ILE A 4 3.19 -0.08 -13.40
C ILE A 4 2.06 -1.11 -13.31
N LEU A 5 2.20 -2.08 -12.41
CA LEU A 5 1.11 -2.97 -12.04
C LEU A 5 0.41 -2.40 -10.81
N VAL A 6 -0.92 -2.30 -10.85
CA VAL A 6 -1.74 -1.89 -9.70
C VAL A 6 -2.68 -3.03 -9.33
N ILE A 7 -2.42 -3.64 -8.18
CA ILE A 7 -3.25 -4.71 -7.62
C ILE A 7 -4.24 -4.07 -6.68
N CYS A 8 -5.54 -4.22 -6.97
CA CYS A 8 -6.60 -3.51 -6.27
C CYS A 8 -7.91 -4.30 -6.26
N GLY A 9 -8.89 -3.82 -5.53
CA GLY A 9 -10.20 -4.43 -5.45
C GLY A 9 -10.26 -5.55 -4.39
N ASP A 10 -10.73 -5.20 -3.21
CA ASP A 10 -11.15 -6.15 -2.18
C ASP A 10 -12.51 -5.72 -1.63
N ILE A 11 -13.07 -6.48 -0.68
CA ILE A 11 -14.43 -6.23 -0.19
C ILE A 11 -14.62 -4.84 0.42
N TRP A 12 -13.57 -4.28 1.05
CA TRP A 12 -13.63 -3.00 1.76
C TRP A 12 -13.10 -1.85 0.93
N HIS A 13 -12.32 -2.14 -0.15
CA HIS A 13 -11.59 -1.17 -0.96
C HIS A 13 -11.89 -1.38 -2.44
N PRO A 14 -13.05 -0.87 -2.93
CA PRO A 14 -13.48 -1.06 -4.32
C PRO A 14 -12.46 -0.53 -5.32
N ALA A 15 -12.21 -1.30 -6.37
CA ALA A 15 -11.24 -0.95 -7.41
C ALA A 15 -11.55 0.39 -8.09
N GLU A 16 -12.83 0.76 -8.22
CA GLU A 16 -13.27 2.01 -8.83
C GLU A 16 -12.80 3.24 -8.06
N VAL A 17 -12.74 3.17 -6.72
CA VAL A 17 -12.24 4.27 -5.88
C VAL A 17 -10.74 4.46 -6.10
N ILE A 18 -10.00 3.36 -6.15
CA ILE A 18 -8.56 3.33 -6.36
C ILE A 18 -8.22 3.84 -7.77
N LYS A 19 -8.90 3.31 -8.80
CA LYS A 19 -8.74 3.75 -10.21
C LYS A 19 -9.04 5.24 -10.36
N ALA A 20 -10.11 5.74 -9.72
CA ALA A 20 -10.45 7.16 -9.73
C ALA A 20 -9.38 8.02 -9.03
N GLY A 21 -8.74 7.53 -7.99
CA GLY A 21 -7.61 8.19 -7.33
C GLY A 21 -6.37 8.28 -8.24
N PHE A 22 -6.01 7.17 -8.86
CA PHE A 22 -4.88 7.14 -9.79
C PHE A 22 -5.12 7.93 -11.08
N SER A 23 -6.36 8.06 -11.55
CA SER A 23 -6.67 8.85 -12.76
C SER A 23 -6.34 10.34 -12.62
N CYS A 24 -6.17 10.84 -11.40
CA CYS A 24 -5.65 12.19 -11.16
C CYS A 24 -4.16 12.33 -11.48
N LEU A 25 -3.41 11.22 -11.52
CA LEU A 25 -1.97 11.18 -11.84
C LEU A 25 -1.76 10.96 -13.34
N THR A 26 -2.13 11.95 -14.16
CA THR A 26 -2.10 11.86 -15.63
C THR A 26 -0.74 11.48 -16.21
N GLU A 27 0.35 11.79 -15.51
CA GLU A 27 1.72 11.42 -15.90
C GLU A 27 1.95 9.89 -15.89
N PHE A 28 1.27 9.16 -15.01
CA PHE A 28 1.50 7.73 -14.79
C PHE A 28 0.34 6.85 -15.25
N TYR A 29 -0.87 7.39 -15.34
CA TYR A 29 -2.08 6.60 -15.52
C TYR A 29 -2.06 5.68 -16.74
N ASP A 30 -1.58 6.18 -17.87
CA ASP A 30 -1.45 5.41 -19.12
C ASP A 30 -0.37 4.31 -19.06
N GLN A 31 0.46 4.30 -18.00
CA GLN A 31 1.49 3.29 -17.75
C GLN A 31 1.00 2.20 -16.78
N MET A 32 -0.23 2.33 -16.24
CA MET A 32 -0.79 1.46 -15.23
C MET A 32 -1.61 0.32 -15.86
N THR A 33 -1.35 -0.88 -15.40
CA THR A 33 -2.21 -2.05 -15.60
C THR A 33 -2.89 -2.37 -14.28
N PHE A 34 -4.23 -2.33 -14.25
CA PHE A 34 -5.00 -2.65 -13.05
C PHE A 34 -5.39 -4.12 -13.06
N MET A 35 -5.12 -4.82 -11.95
CA MET A 35 -5.40 -6.23 -11.78
C MET A 35 -6.22 -6.42 -10.49
N GLU A 36 -7.43 -6.94 -10.63
CA GLU A 36 -8.35 -7.18 -9.51
C GLU A 36 -8.26 -8.61 -8.99
N ASP A 37 -8.07 -9.57 -9.90
CA ASP A 37 -7.97 -11.01 -9.60
C ASP A 37 -6.51 -11.50 -9.62
N ALA A 38 -5.63 -10.80 -8.90
CA ALA A 38 -4.20 -11.07 -8.92
C ALA A 38 -3.85 -12.51 -8.46
N LYS A 39 -4.66 -13.10 -7.59
CA LYS A 39 -4.46 -14.46 -7.09
C LYS A 39 -4.37 -15.49 -8.24
N ASP A 40 -5.27 -15.38 -9.22
CA ASP A 40 -5.40 -16.36 -10.30
C ASP A 40 -4.65 -15.95 -11.58
N MET A 41 -4.19 -14.70 -11.65
CA MET A 41 -3.65 -14.13 -12.89
C MET A 41 -2.18 -13.70 -12.80
N LEU A 42 -1.66 -13.46 -11.59
CA LEU A 42 -0.29 -12.99 -11.40
C LEU A 42 0.64 -14.14 -11.10
N THR A 43 1.68 -14.30 -11.94
CA THR A 43 2.78 -15.23 -11.68
C THR A 43 4.05 -14.47 -11.28
N ALA A 44 4.99 -15.17 -10.64
CA ALA A 44 6.30 -14.60 -10.31
C ALA A 44 7.04 -14.07 -11.54
N ALA A 45 6.87 -14.72 -12.69
CA ALA A 45 7.52 -14.33 -13.96
C ALA A 45 6.97 -12.99 -14.50
N ASP A 46 5.70 -12.68 -14.23
CA ASP A 46 5.07 -11.44 -14.70
C ASP A 46 5.65 -10.21 -14.01
N LEU A 47 6.15 -10.34 -12.77
CA LEU A 47 6.71 -9.21 -12.02
C LEU A 47 7.87 -8.54 -12.77
N ALA A 48 8.69 -9.32 -13.46
CA ALA A 48 9.83 -8.80 -14.21
C ALA A 48 9.45 -7.87 -15.39
N ALA A 49 8.17 -7.88 -15.80
CA ALA A 49 7.66 -6.99 -16.84
C ALA A 49 7.34 -5.58 -16.35
N TYR A 50 7.35 -5.34 -15.02
CA TYR A 50 6.98 -4.08 -14.40
C TYR A 50 8.16 -3.43 -13.68
N ASP A 51 8.24 -2.10 -13.75
CA ASP A 51 9.20 -1.31 -12.98
C ASP A 51 8.71 -1.03 -11.55
N LEU A 52 7.37 -1.05 -11.36
CA LEU A 52 6.70 -0.79 -10.09
C LEU A 52 5.48 -1.69 -9.94
N VAL A 53 5.35 -2.31 -8.77
CA VAL A 53 4.11 -2.95 -8.30
C VAL A 53 3.50 -2.08 -7.21
N ILE A 54 2.23 -1.72 -7.36
CA ILE A 54 1.44 -1.02 -6.35
C ILE A 54 0.39 -1.97 -5.80
N CYS A 55 0.42 -2.21 -4.49
CA CYS A 55 -0.57 -3.04 -3.81
C CYS A 55 -1.57 -2.13 -3.04
N CYS A 56 -2.82 -2.19 -3.44
CA CYS A 56 -3.96 -1.53 -2.79
C CYS A 56 -5.02 -2.55 -2.35
N LYS A 57 -4.62 -3.78 -2.04
CA LYS A 57 -5.51 -4.90 -1.72
C LYS A 57 -5.06 -5.59 -0.43
N GLY A 58 -6.00 -5.86 0.46
CA GLY A 58 -5.77 -6.66 1.67
C GLY A 58 -5.90 -8.16 1.41
N ASN A 59 -5.53 -8.98 2.39
CA ASN A 59 -5.66 -10.43 2.33
C ASN A 59 -7.01 -10.89 2.92
N ASN A 60 -8.11 -10.49 2.27
CA ASN A 60 -9.46 -10.69 2.77
C ASN A 60 -10.14 -11.91 2.14
N VAL A 61 -10.93 -12.63 2.95
CA VAL A 61 -11.89 -13.62 2.48
C VAL A 61 -13.30 -13.14 2.75
N THR A 62 -14.17 -13.24 1.77
CA THR A 62 -15.59 -12.99 1.95
C THR A 62 -16.42 -14.05 1.26
N SER A 63 -17.69 -14.11 1.61
CA SER A 63 -18.68 -14.95 0.92
C SER A 63 -19.00 -14.48 -0.50
N GLY A 64 -18.40 -13.38 -0.95
CA GLY A 64 -18.56 -12.82 -2.30
C GLY A 64 -17.35 -13.10 -3.21
N ASN A 65 -16.97 -12.10 -3.97
CA ASN A 65 -15.93 -12.20 -5.01
C ASN A 65 -14.50 -11.94 -4.50
N SER A 66 -14.32 -11.63 -3.22
CA SER A 66 -13.00 -11.41 -2.66
C SER A 66 -12.44 -12.70 -2.10
N VAL A 67 -11.30 -13.10 -2.59
CA VAL A 67 -10.54 -14.26 -2.10
C VAL A 67 -9.25 -13.78 -1.47
N PRO A 68 -8.67 -14.51 -0.51
CA PRO A 68 -7.37 -14.14 0.04
C PRO A 68 -6.37 -14.06 -1.12
N TRP A 69 -5.55 -13.03 -1.10
CA TRP A 69 -4.54 -12.93 -2.12
C TRP A 69 -3.48 -14.01 -1.96
N PHE A 70 -2.97 -14.17 -0.74
CA PHE A 70 -1.99 -15.21 -0.45
C PHE A 70 -2.64 -16.38 0.28
N GLU A 71 -2.66 -17.51 -0.37
CA GLU A 71 -3.16 -18.77 0.15
C GLU A 71 -2.15 -19.86 -0.20
N GLU A 72 -1.59 -20.50 0.83
CA GLU A 72 -0.53 -21.48 0.67
C GLU A 72 -0.92 -22.61 -0.30
N GLY A 73 -0.05 -22.90 -1.25
CA GLY A 73 -0.25 -23.94 -2.26
C GLY A 73 -1.25 -23.60 -3.37
N VAL A 74 -1.75 -22.36 -3.40
CA VAL A 74 -2.74 -21.91 -4.41
C VAL A 74 -2.19 -20.79 -5.29
N ASN A 75 -1.50 -19.81 -4.70
CA ASN A 75 -0.95 -18.70 -5.46
C ASN A 75 0.29 -19.07 -6.25
N GLU A 76 0.38 -18.59 -7.49
CA GLU A 76 1.59 -18.69 -8.31
C GLU A 76 2.57 -17.53 -8.07
N CYS A 77 2.13 -16.47 -7.41
CA CYS A 77 2.96 -15.36 -6.95
C CYS A 77 2.85 -15.25 -5.44
N THR A 78 3.96 -15.35 -4.75
CA THR A 78 4.04 -15.38 -3.28
C THR A 78 4.67 -14.10 -2.73
N PRO A 79 4.58 -13.81 -1.41
CA PRO A 79 5.32 -12.72 -0.80
C PRO A 79 6.84 -12.78 -1.03
N GLU A 80 7.44 -13.98 -1.07
CA GLU A 80 8.87 -14.14 -1.37
C GLU A 80 9.22 -13.69 -2.79
N ASP A 81 8.33 -13.89 -3.76
CA ASP A 81 8.55 -13.41 -5.13
C ASP A 81 8.61 -11.88 -5.18
N PHE A 82 7.78 -11.18 -4.39
CA PHE A 82 7.89 -9.72 -4.24
C PHE A 82 9.20 -9.29 -3.56
N VAL A 83 9.65 -10.05 -2.55
CA VAL A 83 10.96 -9.80 -1.92
C VAL A 83 12.08 -9.90 -2.95
N GLN A 84 12.10 -10.96 -3.75
CA GLN A 84 13.12 -11.17 -4.79
C GLN A 84 13.02 -10.11 -5.90
N TYR A 85 11.82 -9.76 -6.33
CA TYR A 85 11.57 -8.69 -7.29
C TYR A 85 12.16 -7.35 -6.82
N VAL A 86 11.88 -6.95 -5.57
CA VAL A 86 12.42 -5.70 -5.02
C VAL A 86 13.94 -5.78 -4.86
N LYS A 87 14.47 -6.88 -4.31
CA LYS A 87 15.93 -7.06 -4.17
C LYS A 87 16.67 -6.99 -5.52
N ALA A 88 16.02 -7.41 -6.60
CA ALA A 88 16.59 -7.33 -7.96
C ALA A 88 16.57 -5.91 -8.54
N GLY A 89 15.82 -4.97 -7.96
CA GLY A 89 15.75 -3.57 -8.39
C GLY A 89 14.35 -3.07 -8.72
N GLY A 90 13.31 -3.89 -8.59
CA GLY A 90 11.92 -3.49 -8.74
C GLY A 90 11.46 -2.52 -7.66
N GLY A 91 10.46 -1.70 -7.96
CA GLY A 91 9.80 -0.84 -6.97
C GLY A 91 8.54 -1.50 -6.40
N PHE A 92 8.27 -1.30 -5.11
CA PHE A 92 7.02 -1.72 -4.49
C PHE A 92 6.39 -0.58 -3.70
N LEU A 93 5.08 -0.36 -3.89
CA LEU A 93 4.31 0.65 -3.17
C LEU A 93 3.06 0.01 -2.56
N ALA A 94 3.03 -0.09 -1.23
CA ALA A 94 1.84 -0.51 -0.50
C ALA A 94 1.00 0.72 -0.15
N VAL A 95 -0.30 0.72 -0.50
CA VAL A 95 -1.20 1.83 -0.19
C VAL A 95 -2.40 1.30 0.57
N HIS A 96 -2.66 1.86 1.72
CA HIS A 96 -3.80 1.60 2.59
C HIS A 96 -4.06 0.10 2.78
N ALA A 97 -4.98 -0.51 2.04
CA ALA A 97 -5.28 -1.93 2.11
C ALA A 97 -4.05 -2.83 1.88
N GLY A 98 -3.10 -2.38 1.07
CA GLY A 98 -1.80 -3.04 0.92
C GLY A 98 -0.94 -3.08 2.18
N CYS A 99 -1.33 -2.35 3.23
CA CYS A 99 -0.74 -2.39 4.57
C CYS A 99 -1.65 -3.08 5.60
N SER A 100 -2.82 -3.58 5.18
CA SER A 100 -3.83 -4.20 6.05
C SER A 100 -3.68 -5.72 6.11
N PHE A 101 -2.55 -6.18 6.66
CA PHE A 101 -2.25 -7.60 6.84
C PHE A 101 -2.08 -7.94 8.31
N SER A 102 -2.53 -9.13 8.73
CA SER A 102 -2.50 -9.62 10.10
C SER A 102 -1.72 -10.93 10.21
N GLU A 103 -1.14 -11.19 11.38
CA GLU A 103 -0.55 -12.49 11.74
C GLU A 103 -1.60 -13.47 12.30
N LYS A 104 -2.81 -12.98 12.58
CA LYS A 104 -3.90 -13.76 13.15
C LYS A 104 -5.10 -13.70 12.24
N ASN A 105 -5.91 -14.75 12.27
CA ASN A 105 -7.22 -14.69 11.66
C ASN A 105 -8.07 -13.62 12.36
N MET A 106 -8.61 -12.68 11.57
CA MET A 106 -9.48 -11.60 12.03
C MET A 106 -10.84 -11.71 11.31
N PRO A 107 -11.73 -12.60 11.77
CA PRO A 107 -13.00 -12.87 11.09
C PRO A 107 -13.87 -11.62 10.92
N GLU A 108 -13.83 -10.71 11.90
CA GLU A 108 -14.58 -9.44 11.87
C GLU A 108 -14.18 -8.53 10.72
N ASN A 109 -12.93 -8.62 10.28
CA ASN A 109 -12.37 -7.88 9.14
C ASN A 109 -12.15 -8.77 7.91
N CYS A 110 -12.54 -10.04 7.99
CA CYS A 110 -12.33 -11.03 6.94
C CYS A 110 -10.85 -11.24 6.56
N LEU A 111 -9.89 -10.89 7.43
CA LEU A 111 -8.46 -11.00 7.15
C LEU A 111 -7.94 -12.42 7.42
N VAL A 112 -7.20 -12.93 6.46
CA VAL A 112 -6.44 -14.18 6.55
C VAL A 112 -4.98 -13.86 6.88
N PRO A 113 -4.35 -14.61 7.81
CA PRO A 113 -2.95 -14.37 8.17
C PRO A 113 -2.00 -14.49 6.99
N CYS A 114 -1.00 -13.60 6.95
CA CYS A 114 0.12 -13.69 6.03
C CYS A 114 1.35 -13.00 6.63
N LYS A 115 2.10 -13.74 7.44
CA LYS A 115 3.28 -13.18 8.13
C LYS A 115 4.38 -12.77 7.16
N GLU A 116 4.60 -13.54 6.11
CA GLU A 116 5.65 -13.30 5.11
C GLU A 116 5.46 -11.94 4.43
N TYR A 117 4.22 -11.56 4.13
CA TYR A 117 3.91 -10.25 3.55
C TYR A 117 4.09 -9.12 4.58
N ILE A 118 3.74 -9.36 5.85
CA ILE A 118 3.97 -8.40 6.95
C ILE A 118 5.46 -8.10 7.10
N ASP A 119 6.30 -9.13 7.11
CA ASP A 119 7.76 -8.99 7.20
C ASP A 119 8.32 -8.24 5.97
N PHE A 120 7.77 -8.49 4.80
CA PHE A 120 8.13 -7.82 3.56
C PHE A 120 7.74 -6.33 3.58
N VAL A 121 6.49 -5.99 3.87
CA VAL A 121 6.03 -4.59 3.90
C VAL A 121 6.60 -3.87 5.11
N GLY A 122 6.69 -4.53 6.26
CA GLY A 122 7.33 -4.02 7.47
C GLY A 122 6.36 -3.43 8.48
N CYS A 123 5.07 -3.69 8.34
CA CYS A 123 4.07 -3.36 9.35
C CYS A 123 2.97 -4.43 9.44
N ARG A 124 2.39 -4.55 10.62
CA ARG A 124 1.23 -5.39 10.93
C ARG A 124 0.03 -4.50 11.25
N PHE A 125 -1.09 -4.76 10.59
CA PHE A 125 -2.36 -4.14 10.93
C PHE A 125 -2.91 -4.72 12.24
N VAL A 126 -3.39 -3.84 13.13
CA VAL A 126 -3.98 -4.23 14.42
C VAL A 126 -5.48 -3.94 14.41
N THR A 127 -5.87 -2.70 14.14
CA THR A 127 -7.27 -2.26 14.14
C THR A 127 -7.37 -0.83 13.58
N HIS A 128 -8.57 -0.29 13.52
CA HIS A 128 -8.85 1.14 13.37
C HIS A 128 -10.15 1.51 14.11
N PRO A 129 -10.29 2.74 14.63
CA PRO A 129 -11.58 3.24 15.10
C PRO A 129 -12.55 3.43 13.91
N PRO A 130 -13.84 3.65 14.16
CA PRO A 130 -14.74 4.14 13.12
C PRO A 130 -14.13 5.34 12.40
N ARG A 131 -14.37 5.45 11.08
CA ARG A 131 -13.83 6.54 10.25
C ARG A 131 -14.01 7.90 10.90
N CYS A 132 -12.91 8.61 11.10
CA CYS A 132 -12.85 9.88 11.83
C CYS A 132 -11.94 10.89 11.09
N PRO A 133 -11.94 12.17 11.46
CA PRO A 133 -10.92 13.10 11.01
C PRO A 133 -9.53 12.64 11.43
N VAL A 134 -8.63 12.48 10.47
CA VAL A 134 -7.23 12.08 10.67
C VAL A 134 -6.35 13.18 10.11
N THR A 135 -5.40 13.65 10.91
CA THR A 135 -4.35 14.58 10.46
C THR A 135 -3.09 13.81 10.14
N TYR A 136 -2.58 14.00 8.94
CA TYR A 136 -1.35 13.43 8.43
C TYR A 136 -0.26 14.50 8.43
N ARG A 137 0.86 14.24 9.10
CA ARG A 137 1.94 15.21 9.31
C ARG A 137 3.25 14.70 8.72
N VAL A 138 3.93 15.57 8.00
CA VAL A 138 5.29 15.31 7.51
C VAL A 138 6.26 15.42 8.69
N VAL A 139 6.99 14.34 8.97
CA VAL A 139 8.03 14.29 10.02
C VAL A 139 9.45 14.27 9.44
N ASP A 140 9.58 13.87 8.18
CA ASP A 140 10.84 13.96 7.44
C ASP A 140 10.60 14.61 6.06
N GLY A 141 10.72 15.92 6.02
CA GLY A 141 10.56 16.73 4.80
C GLY A 141 11.78 16.72 3.86
N SER A 142 12.88 16.07 4.26
CA SER A 142 14.10 15.99 3.45
C SER A 142 14.08 14.84 2.43
N HIS A 143 13.16 13.89 2.60
CA HIS A 143 13.09 12.73 1.74
C HIS A 143 12.34 13.04 0.43
N PRO A 144 12.76 12.50 -0.75
CA PRO A 144 12.10 12.77 -2.03
C PRO A 144 10.59 12.45 -2.03
N VAL A 145 10.13 11.44 -1.30
CA VAL A 145 8.71 11.05 -1.21
C VAL A 145 7.86 12.16 -0.57
N THR A 146 8.40 12.90 0.38
CA THR A 146 7.70 14.00 1.06
C THR A 146 8.05 15.40 0.51
N ALA A 147 8.84 15.47 -0.55
CA ALA A 147 9.23 16.74 -1.15
C ALA A 147 8.03 17.59 -1.56
N GLY A 148 7.89 18.77 -0.95
CA GLY A 148 6.81 19.72 -1.18
C GLY A 148 5.42 19.24 -0.73
N VAL A 149 5.33 18.16 0.02
CA VAL A 149 4.10 17.72 0.68
C VAL A 149 3.91 18.53 1.96
N GLU A 150 2.70 19.02 2.18
CA GLU A 150 2.31 19.71 3.40
C GLU A 150 1.43 18.80 4.27
N ASP A 151 1.30 19.13 5.56
CA ASP A 151 0.35 18.47 6.44
C ASP A 151 -1.07 18.60 5.89
N PHE A 152 -1.88 17.55 6.01
CA PHE A 152 -3.26 17.57 5.57
C PHE A 152 -4.16 16.76 6.51
N SER A 153 -5.46 17.02 6.43
CA SER A 153 -6.45 16.29 7.23
C SER A 153 -7.59 15.86 6.33
N GLU A 154 -8.03 14.62 6.52
CA GLU A 154 -9.21 14.06 5.88
C GLU A 154 -9.95 13.13 6.83
N ARG A 155 -11.22 12.87 6.55
CA ARG A 155 -11.92 11.76 7.19
C ARG A 155 -11.44 10.46 6.57
N ASP A 156 -10.87 9.56 7.40
CA ASP A 156 -10.31 8.30 6.92
C ASP A 156 -10.43 7.21 8.00
N GLU A 157 -9.95 6.01 7.71
CA GLU A 157 -9.65 5.00 8.72
C GLU A 157 -8.27 5.27 9.31
N HIS A 158 -8.23 5.54 10.62
CA HIS A 158 -6.97 5.74 11.31
C HIS A 158 -6.38 4.39 11.71
N TYR A 159 -5.66 3.75 10.79
CA TYR A 159 -5.03 2.45 11.06
C TYR A 159 -4.09 2.53 12.26
N GLN A 160 -4.28 1.60 13.17
CA GLN A 160 -3.35 1.29 14.23
C GLN A 160 -2.49 0.14 13.75
N ILE A 161 -1.22 0.38 13.56
CA ILE A 161 -0.25 -0.59 13.01
C ILE A 161 0.89 -0.81 14.00
N GLU A 162 1.51 -1.95 13.92
CA GLU A 162 2.78 -2.23 14.58
C GLU A 162 3.88 -2.37 13.53
N MET A 163 4.95 -1.60 13.69
CA MET A 163 6.12 -1.70 12.82
C MET A 163 6.86 -3.01 13.13
N THR A 164 7.13 -3.80 12.09
CA THR A 164 7.89 -5.06 12.17
C THR A 164 9.28 -4.93 11.55
N ALA A 165 9.51 -3.92 10.71
CA ALA A 165 10.78 -3.66 10.05
C ALA A 165 11.60 -2.58 10.81
N PRO A 166 12.73 -2.94 11.44
CA PRO A 166 13.59 -1.99 12.15
C PRO A 166 14.36 -1.04 11.22
N ASP A 167 14.44 -1.36 9.93
CA ASP A 167 15.08 -0.58 8.87
C ASP A 167 14.13 0.45 8.22
N ALA A 168 12.85 0.49 8.62
CA ALA A 168 11.89 1.42 8.07
C ALA A 168 12.20 2.88 8.50
N ARG A 169 12.34 3.77 7.51
CA ARG A 169 12.45 5.21 7.73
C ARG A 169 11.08 5.86 7.67
N ILE A 170 10.60 6.37 8.81
CA ILE A 170 9.29 7.02 8.91
C ILE A 170 9.37 8.41 8.29
N LEU A 171 8.42 8.73 7.41
CA LEU A 171 8.33 9.99 6.68
C LEU A 171 7.14 10.84 7.11
N MET A 172 6.03 10.20 7.48
CA MET A 172 4.83 10.88 7.97
C MET A 172 4.22 10.11 9.15
N GLU A 173 3.48 10.84 9.98
CA GLU A 173 2.66 10.30 11.06
C GLU A 173 1.20 10.71 10.90
N SER A 174 0.29 9.87 11.40
CA SER A 174 -1.14 10.15 11.51
C SER A 174 -1.53 10.38 12.97
N ALA A 175 -2.51 11.24 13.20
CA ALA A 175 -3.09 11.50 14.50
C ALA A 175 -4.60 11.77 14.40
N SER A 176 -5.36 11.31 15.38
CA SER A 176 -6.77 11.63 15.56
C SER A 176 -7.12 11.67 17.04
N ASP A 177 -8.29 12.21 17.38
CA ASP A 177 -8.81 12.17 18.76
C ASP A 177 -9.31 10.75 19.15
N SER A 178 -9.43 9.85 18.19
CA SER A 178 -10.03 8.52 18.39
C SER A 178 -9.00 7.41 18.62
N ALA A 179 -7.71 7.66 18.35
CA ALA A 179 -6.68 6.62 18.43
C ALA A 179 -5.26 7.21 18.58
N ALA A 180 -4.31 6.36 18.96
CA ALA A 180 -2.92 6.75 19.14
C ALA A 180 -2.27 7.24 17.84
N ARG A 181 -1.23 8.07 17.96
CA ARG A 181 -0.40 8.49 16.82
C ARG A 181 0.32 7.28 16.23
N MET A 182 0.32 7.18 14.89
CA MET A 182 0.89 6.08 14.15
C MET A 182 1.77 6.56 12.99
N PRO A 183 2.73 5.76 12.51
CA PRO A 183 3.35 5.96 11.21
C PRO A 183 2.27 6.01 10.11
N ALA A 184 2.38 6.98 9.19
CA ALA A 184 1.44 7.16 8.07
C ALA A 184 2.10 7.01 6.70
N ALA A 185 3.40 7.21 6.62
CA ALA A 185 4.21 6.88 5.46
C ALA A 185 5.62 6.49 5.89
N TYR A 186 6.18 5.48 5.26
CA TYR A 186 7.56 5.06 5.49
C TYR A 186 8.16 4.41 4.24
N VAL A 187 9.48 4.29 4.24
CA VAL A 187 10.23 3.68 3.15
C VAL A 187 11.25 2.66 3.67
N ARG A 188 11.60 1.72 2.80
CA ARG A 188 12.66 0.72 3.00
C ARG A 188 13.46 0.59 1.72
N GLU A 189 14.76 0.37 1.83
CA GLU A 189 15.62 -0.02 0.72
C GLU A 189 15.99 -1.50 0.87
N MET A 190 15.78 -2.28 -0.18
CA MET A 190 15.95 -3.75 -0.14
C MET A 190 16.76 -4.19 -1.36
N GLY A 191 18.03 -4.57 -1.15
CA GLY A 191 18.92 -4.93 -2.26
C GLY A 191 19.14 -3.73 -3.20
N LYS A 192 18.66 -3.84 -4.44
CA LYS A 192 18.73 -2.76 -5.44
C LYS A 192 17.43 -1.99 -5.59
N GLY A 193 16.35 -2.44 -4.96
CA GLY A 193 15.02 -1.88 -5.10
C GLY A 193 14.55 -1.11 -3.88
N ARG A 194 13.33 -0.61 -3.97
CA ARG A 194 12.73 0.31 -2.99
C ARG A 194 11.30 -0.06 -2.70
N LEU A 195 10.95 0.03 -1.42
CA LEU A 195 9.58 -0.16 -0.94
C LEU A 195 9.12 1.11 -0.22
N CYS A 196 7.93 1.61 -0.58
CA CYS A 196 7.24 2.67 0.12
C CYS A 196 5.89 2.16 0.62
N ALA A 197 5.49 2.58 1.81
CA ALA A 197 4.15 2.32 2.36
C ALA A 197 3.46 3.64 2.68
N LEU A 198 2.21 3.77 2.23
CA LEU A 198 1.33 4.91 2.48
C LEU A 198 0.06 4.39 3.16
N ILE A 199 -0.15 4.76 4.41
CA ILE A 199 -1.26 4.26 5.24
C ILE A 199 -2.61 4.94 4.91
N PRO A 200 -2.68 6.24 4.53
CA PRO A 200 -3.93 6.88 4.12
C PRO A 200 -4.55 6.20 2.89
N GLY A 201 -5.90 6.24 2.73
CA GLY A 201 -6.48 5.86 1.45
C GLY A 201 -7.77 5.05 1.46
N HIS A 202 -8.55 5.02 2.56
CA HIS A 202 -9.80 4.26 2.57
C HIS A 202 -10.88 4.92 1.72
N ILE A 203 -11.04 6.24 1.81
CA ILE A 203 -12.14 6.93 1.13
C ILE A 203 -11.67 7.78 -0.05
N ARG A 204 -12.59 8.00 -0.99
CA ARG A 204 -12.32 8.77 -2.22
C ARG A 204 -11.76 10.18 -1.95
N ALA A 205 -12.21 10.84 -0.86
CA ALA A 205 -11.74 12.19 -0.52
C ALA A 205 -10.22 12.21 -0.26
N VAL A 206 -9.68 11.18 0.42
CA VAL A 206 -8.23 11.04 0.63
C VAL A 206 -7.52 10.91 -0.72
N TRP A 207 -8.00 10.02 -1.60
CA TRP A 207 -7.41 9.84 -2.94
C TRP A 207 -7.41 11.11 -3.78
N GLN A 208 -8.39 12.00 -3.58
CA GLN A 208 -8.52 13.28 -4.30
C GLN A 208 -7.85 14.46 -3.60
N ASN A 209 -7.33 14.26 -2.37
CA ASN A 209 -6.63 15.32 -1.65
C ASN A 209 -5.33 15.70 -2.38
N PRO A 210 -5.09 17.00 -2.68
CA PRO A 210 -3.90 17.44 -3.44
C PRO A 210 -2.57 17.05 -2.79
N GLN A 211 -2.50 17.02 -1.45
CA GLN A 211 -1.27 16.64 -0.75
C GLN A 211 -1.03 15.14 -0.82
N PHE A 212 -2.10 14.33 -0.71
CA PHE A 212 -2.00 12.89 -0.92
C PHE A 212 -1.62 12.55 -2.37
N GLN A 213 -2.18 13.25 -3.35
CA GLN A 213 -1.82 13.10 -4.77
C GLN A 213 -0.33 13.42 -5.02
N LYS A 214 0.19 14.47 -4.38
CA LYS A 214 1.61 14.82 -4.44
C LYS A 214 2.48 13.73 -3.79
N LEU A 215 2.10 13.28 -2.60
CA LEU A 215 2.77 12.20 -1.88
C LEU A 215 2.81 10.91 -2.74
N LEU A 216 1.69 10.53 -3.32
CA LEU A 216 1.55 9.35 -4.16
C LEU A 216 2.41 9.44 -5.44
N SER A 217 2.39 10.60 -6.12
CA SER A 217 3.24 10.87 -7.28
C SER A 217 4.73 10.75 -6.94
N ASN A 218 5.15 11.35 -5.82
CA ASN A 218 6.54 11.28 -5.35
C ASN A 218 6.94 9.84 -5.00
N ALA A 219 6.05 9.09 -4.32
CA ALA A 219 6.29 7.69 -3.96
C ALA A 219 6.49 6.81 -5.21
N ILE A 220 5.66 7.02 -6.24
CA ILE A 220 5.80 6.32 -7.53
C ILE A 220 7.18 6.61 -8.15
N ARG A 221 7.56 7.88 -8.28
CA ARG A 221 8.89 8.26 -8.84
C ARG A 221 10.02 7.66 -8.03
N TRP A 222 9.95 7.75 -6.71
CA TRP A 222 11.01 7.24 -5.84
C TRP A 222 11.15 5.72 -5.92
N CYS A 223 10.05 4.97 -5.90
CA CYS A 223 10.07 3.52 -6.07
C CYS A 223 10.60 3.09 -7.45
N MET A 224 10.28 3.85 -8.51
CA MET A 224 10.79 3.60 -9.86
C MET A 224 12.23 4.11 -10.07
N GLN A 225 12.85 4.69 -9.06
CA GLN A 225 14.23 5.25 -9.13
C GLN A 225 14.41 6.33 -10.23
N LYS A 226 13.37 7.18 -10.39
CA LYS A 226 13.33 8.26 -11.40
C LYS A 226 13.40 9.64 -10.75
#